data_7a8ee1df0f609875c84c85bc8ce3b346
#
_entry.id   7a8ee1df0f609875c84c85bc8ce3b346
#
_cell.length_a   1.000
_cell.length_b   1.000
_cell.length_c   1.000
_cell.angle_alpha   90.00
_cell.angle_beta   90.00
_cell.angle_gamma   90.00
#
_symmetry.space_group_name_H-M   'P 1'
#
loop_
_entity.id
_entity.type
_entity.pdbx_description
1 polymer ?
#
loop_
_entity_poly.entity_id
_entity_poly.type
_entity_poly.pdbx_seq_one_letter_code
_entity_poly.pdbx_strand_id
1 'polypeptide(L)'
;MLNLKKVIALVCTLALVITSVSVVSFAEAYTDVTESSAYYEAVESLSKLGIVTGYEDGTYKPEETVTRAEMAALIARIQGYEETAKANANTVFTDVPSTYWASGYVAQANGQGIINGYGDGTFGPDDAVKYEEAVKMIMATLGYTPYAMNNGGYPTGYLAAAQFYGVTKGVSNAVTGTGANRGTIAQLLANAIDTPIMGQSKWSTDGSVEYTIYDGKDNNSYKTLMSENLDVVKLKGVIKESSVANLKGTKEINNDEAAKIKVAVTGNYDTNNKDFQFDSDGDYTGEDTFLVAESDAEDYLGMAVILYVRENDDNEYEVISIAADGTKNDIVTFTL
;
A
#
# COMPACT_ATOMS: atom_id res chain seq x y z
N MET A 1 -7.24 -11.69 -55.45
CA MET A 1 -6.47 -12.46 -54.47
C MET A 1 -5.64 -11.47 -53.63
N LEU A 2 -6.04 -11.24 -52.42
CA LEU A 2 -5.30 -10.37 -51.50
C LEU A 2 -3.98 -11.04 -51.13
N ASN A 3 -2.89 -10.33 -51.33
CA ASN A 3 -1.54 -10.88 -51.16
C ASN A 3 -1.30 -11.14 -49.67
N LEU A 4 -1.18 -12.41 -49.26
CA LEU A 4 -1.04 -12.89 -47.87
C LEU A 4 0.07 -12.14 -47.12
N LYS A 5 1.15 -11.74 -47.81
CA LYS A 5 2.24 -10.93 -47.24
C LYS A 5 1.81 -9.53 -46.81
N LYS A 6 0.84 -8.91 -47.50
CA LYS A 6 0.31 -7.59 -47.12
C LYS A 6 -0.68 -7.68 -45.96
N VAL A 7 -1.41 -8.80 -45.84
CA VAL A 7 -2.30 -9.03 -44.68
C VAL A 7 -1.49 -9.31 -43.43
N ILE A 8 -0.39 -10.08 -43.54
CA ILE A 8 0.53 -10.34 -42.40
C ILE A 8 1.22 -9.03 -41.97
N ALA A 9 1.65 -8.21 -42.90
CA ALA A 9 2.23 -6.90 -42.58
C ALA A 9 1.21 -5.95 -41.91
N LEU A 10 -0.05 -5.98 -42.33
CA LEU A 10 -1.12 -5.16 -41.70
C LEU A 10 -1.51 -5.66 -40.30
N VAL A 11 -1.49 -6.99 -40.07
CA VAL A 11 -1.76 -7.57 -38.74
C VAL A 11 -0.58 -7.31 -37.79
N CYS A 12 0.67 -7.39 -38.28
CA CYS A 12 1.85 -7.06 -37.47
C CYS A 12 1.94 -5.55 -37.15
N THR A 13 1.50 -4.65 -38.04
CA THR A 13 1.42 -3.21 -37.74
C THR A 13 0.28 -2.86 -36.83
N LEU A 14 -0.82 -3.63 -36.83
CA LEU A 14 -1.93 -3.40 -35.90
C LEU A 14 -1.64 -4.01 -34.51
N ALA A 15 -0.80 -5.06 -34.43
CA ALA A 15 -0.36 -5.65 -33.16
C ALA A 15 0.73 -4.80 -32.46
N LEU A 16 1.43 -3.91 -33.20
CA LEU A 16 2.45 -3.01 -32.65
C LEU A 16 1.88 -1.68 -32.13
N VAL A 17 0.58 -1.45 -32.22
CA VAL A 17 -0.08 -0.23 -31.72
C VAL A 17 -0.81 -0.44 -30.39
N ILE A 18 -0.81 -1.66 -29.85
CA ILE A 18 -1.52 -2.00 -28.59
C ILE A 18 -0.55 -2.32 -27.43
N THR A 19 0.74 -2.10 -27.60
CA THR A 19 1.66 -2.10 -26.46
C THR A 19 2.34 -0.75 -26.30
N SER A 20 1.59 0.33 -26.34
CA SER A 20 1.91 1.43 -25.47
C SER A 20 1.40 1.03 -24.09
N VAL A 21 2.18 0.26 -23.35
CA VAL A 21 2.19 0.38 -21.92
C VAL A 21 2.37 1.88 -21.70
N SER A 22 1.30 2.56 -21.34
CA SER A 22 1.41 3.85 -20.71
C SER A 22 2.28 3.58 -19.50
N VAL A 23 3.57 3.87 -19.61
CA VAL A 23 4.36 4.22 -18.45
C VAL A 23 3.56 5.38 -17.88
N VAL A 24 2.75 5.11 -16.89
CA VAL A 24 2.11 6.16 -16.10
C VAL A 24 3.31 6.85 -15.48
N SER A 25 3.72 7.93 -16.10
CA SER A 25 4.62 8.89 -15.49
C SER A 25 3.90 9.29 -14.20
N PHE A 26 4.37 8.79 -13.08
CA PHE A 26 3.92 9.21 -11.75
C PHE A 26 4.53 10.59 -11.42
N ALA A 27 4.53 11.49 -12.38
CA ALA A 27 4.84 12.89 -12.18
C ALA A 27 3.52 13.65 -12.23
N GLU A 28 3.08 13.98 -11.13
CA GLU A 28 2.28 15.06 -10.59
C GLU A 28 1.27 14.52 -9.59
N ALA A 29 1.64 14.77 -8.34
CA ALA A 29 0.73 14.83 -7.23
C ALA A 29 -0.56 15.55 -7.66
N TYR A 30 -1.68 15.08 -7.18
CA TYR A 30 -2.98 15.72 -7.37
C TYR A 30 -2.89 17.21 -7.10
N THR A 31 -3.54 18.04 -7.91
CA THR A 31 -3.41 19.50 -7.86
C THR A 31 -3.82 20.13 -6.51
N ASP A 32 -4.59 19.39 -5.72
CA ASP A 32 -5.10 19.78 -4.39
C ASP A 32 -4.38 19.05 -3.21
N VAL A 33 -3.36 18.23 -3.49
CA VAL A 33 -2.51 17.58 -2.49
C VAL A 33 -1.05 17.89 -2.81
N THR A 34 -0.51 18.91 -2.14
CA THR A 34 0.87 19.36 -2.30
C THR A 34 1.76 18.83 -1.19
N GLU A 35 3.09 18.94 -1.32
CA GLU A 35 4.07 18.52 -0.29
C GLU A 35 3.79 19.13 1.10
N SER A 36 3.14 20.28 1.16
CA SER A 36 2.72 20.90 2.42
C SER A 36 1.42 20.31 3.00
N SER A 37 0.73 19.46 2.28
CA SER A 37 -0.47 18.77 2.75
C SER A 37 -0.12 17.73 3.81
N ALA A 38 -0.91 17.69 4.89
CA ALA A 38 -0.74 16.68 5.93
C ALA A 38 -0.90 15.23 5.44
N TYR A 39 -1.52 15.03 4.29
CA TYR A 39 -1.80 13.73 3.70
C TYR A 39 -0.92 13.40 2.49
N TYR A 40 0.05 14.25 2.15
CA TYR A 40 0.85 14.12 0.93
C TYR A 40 1.51 12.74 0.82
N GLU A 41 2.33 12.36 1.79
CA GLU A 41 3.06 11.08 1.77
C GLU A 41 2.12 9.86 1.72
N ALA A 42 1.00 9.94 2.45
CA ALA A 42 0.01 8.87 2.47
C ALA A 42 -0.69 8.70 1.11
N VAL A 43 -1.12 9.82 0.52
CA VAL A 43 -1.80 9.80 -0.78
C VAL A 43 -0.84 9.36 -1.89
N GLU A 44 0.39 9.87 -1.89
CA GLU A 44 1.41 9.51 -2.87
C GLU A 44 1.73 8.02 -2.83
N SER A 45 2.09 7.47 -1.66
CA SER A 45 2.43 6.07 -1.51
C SER A 45 1.27 5.13 -1.89
N LEU A 46 0.05 5.44 -1.45
CA LEU A 46 -1.12 4.64 -1.79
C LEU A 46 -1.51 4.73 -3.27
N SER A 47 -1.22 5.87 -3.93
CA SER A 47 -1.43 6.02 -5.37
C SER A 47 -0.42 5.20 -6.17
N LYS A 48 0.86 5.22 -5.79
CA LYS A 48 1.89 4.37 -6.39
C LYS A 48 1.58 2.87 -6.25
N LEU A 49 0.91 2.49 -5.16
CA LEU A 49 0.42 1.12 -4.94
C LEU A 49 -0.89 0.80 -5.67
N GLY A 50 -1.54 1.79 -6.30
CA GLY A 50 -2.83 1.62 -6.95
C GLY A 50 -4.02 1.46 -5.99
N ILE A 51 -3.82 1.72 -4.70
CA ILE A 51 -4.87 1.57 -3.67
C ILE A 51 -5.87 2.73 -3.74
N VAL A 52 -5.37 3.96 -3.89
CA VAL A 52 -6.21 5.15 -4.07
C VAL A 52 -6.02 5.73 -5.45
N THR A 53 -7.05 6.40 -5.94
CA THR A 53 -7.04 7.13 -7.21
C THR A 53 -7.69 8.49 -7.01
N GLY A 54 -7.26 9.47 -7.80
CA GLY A 54 -7.92 10.78 -7.90
C GLY A 54 -9.10 10.76 -8.87
N TYR A 55 -9.56 11.95 -9.17
CA TYR A 55 -10.64 12.21 -10.10
C TYR A 55 -10.07 12.59 -11.48
N GLU A 56 -10.92 12.52 -12.51
CA GLU A 56 -10.56 12.87 -13.90
C GLU A 56 -10.12 14.34 -14.05
N ASP A 57 -10.48 15.20 -13.10
CA ASP A 57 -10.10 16.62 -13.07
C ASP A 57 -8.67 16.85 -12.48
N GLY A 58 -7.94 15.78 -12.15
CA GLY A 58 -6.60 15.84 -11.56
C GLY A 58 -6.57 16.16 -10.07
N THR A 59 -7.72 16.10 -9.39
CA THR A 59 -7.80 16.31 -7.93
C THR A 59 -7.90 15.00 -7.17
N TYR A 60 -7.53 15.00 -5.88
CA TYR A 60 -7.75 13.91 -4.94
C TYR A 60 -8.97 14.15 -4.04
N LYS A 61 -9.27 15.39 -3.75
CA LYS A 61 -10.35 15.88 -2.87
C LYS A 61 -10.23 15.32 -1.44
N PRO A 62 -9.16 15.63 -0.72
CA PRO A 62 -8.87 15.06 0.59
C PRO A 62 -9.94 15.33 1.64
N GLU A 63 -10.71 16.43 1.49
CA GLU A 63 -11.77 16.83 2.43
C GLU A 63 -13.15 16.21 2.11
N GLU A 64 -13.31 15.55 0.98
CA GLU A 64 -14.56 14.85 0.68
C GLU A 64 -14.72 13.60 1.56
N THR A 65 -15.97 13.35 1.98
CA THR A 65 -16.30 12.20 2.83
C THR A 65 -16.30 10.91 2.01
N VAL A 66 -15.73 9.84 2.56
CA VAL A 66 -15.74 8.51 1.97
C VAL A 66 -17.06 7.80 2.30
N THR A 67 -17.69 7.16 1.32
CA THR A 67 -18.86 6.32 1.53
C THR A 67 -18.48 4.94 2.05
N ARG A 68 -19.46 4.22 2.62
CA ARG A 68 -19.26 2.85 3.10
C ARG A 68 -18.92 1.89 1.96
N ALA A 69 -19.46 2.11 0.76
CA ALA A 69 -19.14 1.34 -0.44
C ALA A 69 -17.70 1.60 -0.92
N GLU A 70 -17.26 2.87 -0.95
CA GLU A 70 -15.88 3.22 -1.30
C GLU A 70 -14.89 2.63 -0.29
N MET A 71 -15.22 2.67 0.99
CA MET A 71 -14.39 2.05 2.03
C MET A 71 -14.26 0.54 1.83
N ALA A 72 -15.33 -0.17 1.44
CA ALA A 72 -15.26 -1.60 1.13
C ALA A 72 -14.33 -1.88 -0.07
N ALA A 73 -14.35 -1.02 -1.10
CA ALA A 73 -13.44 -1.13 -2.23
C ALA A 73 -11.97 -0.89 -1.82
N LEU A 74 -11.70 0.12 -0.99
CA LEU A 74 -10.37 0.38 -0.45
C LEU A 74 -9.83 -0.81 0.39
N ILE A 75 -10.68 -1.43 1.19
CA ILE A 75 -10.32 -2.65 1.94
C ILE A 75 -9.94 -3.80 1.00
N ALA A 76 -10.68 -4.02 -0.08
CA ALA A 76 -10.34 -5.05 -1.06
C ALA A 76 -8.99 -4.77 -1.76
N ARG A 77 -8.70 -3.51 -2.06
CA ARG A 77 -7.43 -3.10 -2.69
C ARG A 77 -6.23 -3.33 -1.78
N ILE A 78 -6.30 -2.92 -0.50
CA ILE A 78 -5.18 -3.16 0.43
C ILE A 78 -4.95 -4.64 0.73
N GLN A 79 -5.95 -5.49 0.44
CA GLN A 79 -5.84 -6.94 0.52
C GLN A 79 -5.38 -7.59 -0.80
N GLY A 80 -5.18 -6.83 -1.88
CA GLY A 80 -4.86 -7.38 -3.20
C GLY A 80 -6.01 -8.17 -3.86
N TYR A 81 -7.25 -7.99 -3.40
CA TYR A 81 -8.40 -8.79 -3.84
C TYR A 81 -9.36 -8.07 -4.80
N GLU A 82 -8.95 -6.97 -5.40
CA GLU A 82 -9.83 -6.16 -6.25
C GLU A 82 -10.48 -6.97 -7.38
N GLU A 83 -9.68 -7.74 -8.12
CA GLU A 83 -10.21 -8.55 -9.23
C GLU A 83 -11.10 -9.70 -8.75
N THR A 84 -10.74 -10.35 -7.66
CA THR A 84 -11.57 -11.39 -7.05
C THR A 84 -12.91 -10.85 -6.54
N ALA A 85 -12.89 -9.66 -5.94
CA ALA A 85 -14.10 -8.99 -5.47
C ALA A 85 -15.04 -8.64 -6.63
N LYS A 86 -14.51 -8.05 -7.72
CA LYS A 86 -15.30 -7.75 -8.93
C LYS A 86 -16.00 -8.97 -9.52
N ALA A 87 -15.41 -10.15 -9.41
CA ALA A 87 -15.98 -11.40 -9.93
C ALA A 87 -17.17 -11.95 -9.10
N ASN A 88 -17.37 -11.49 -7.85
CA ASN A 88 -18.34 -12.03 -6.90
C ASN A 88 -19.35 -10.97 -6.44
N ALA A 89 -20.38 -10.72 -7.24
CA ALA A 89 -21.32 -9.61 -7.03
C ALA A 89 -22.51 -9.92 -6.11
N ASN A 90 -22.55 -11.06 -5.40
CA ASN A 90 -23.72 -11.45 -4.60
C ASN A 90 -23.56 -11.01 -3.13
N THR A 91 -24.37 -10.06 -2.72
CA THR A 91 -24.44 -9.62 -1.31
C THR A 91 -25.70 -10.18 -0.61
N VAL A 92 -25.70 -10.09 0.70
CA VAL A 92 -26.89 -10.40 1.55
C VAL A 92 -27.74 -9.16 1.79
N PHE A 93 -27.32 -7.99 1.32
CA PHE A 93 -27.95 -6.70 1.58
C PHE A 93 -28.93 -6.31 0.49
N THR A 94 -30.13 -5.91 0.88
CA THR A 94 -31.22 -5.59 -0.05
C THR A 94 -31.01 -4.30 -0.85
N ASP A 95 -30.21 -3.39 -0.31
CA ASP A 95 -29.83 -2.11 -0.91
C ASP A 95 -28.53 -2.16 -1.73
N VAL A 96 -27.90 -3.35 -1.83
CA VAL A 96 -26.70 -3.58 -2.64
C VAL A 96 -26.97 -4.71 -3.64
N PRO A 97 -27.74 -4.43 -4.73
CA PRO A 97 -28.01 -5.44 -5.75
C PRO A 97 -26.73 -5.82 -6.50
N SER A 98 -26.71 -6.99 -7.13
CA SER A 98 -25.54 -7.50 -7.87
C SER A 98 -25.08 -6.60 -9.01
N THR A 99 -25.92 -5.67 -9.47
CA THR A 99 -25.60 -4.66 -10.48
C THR A 99 -24.96 -3.38 -9.90
N TYR A 100 -24.95 -3.24 -8.57
CA TYR A 100 -24.30 -2.10 -7.93
C TYR A 100 -22.79 -2.23 -8.07
N TRP A 101 -22.11 -1.12 -8.37
CA TRP A 101 -20.67 -1.15 -8.68
C TRP A 101 -19.79 -1.78 -7.58
N ALA A 102 -20.17 -1.60 -6.31
CA ALA A 102 -19.39 -2.08 -5.17
C ALA A 102 -19.90 -3.43 -4.62
N SER A 103 -20.88 -4.09 -5.28
CA SER A 103 -21.50 -5.31 -4.74
C SER A 103 -20.49 -6.40 -4.40
N GLY A 104 -19.50 -6.64 -5.24
CA GLY A 104 -18.45 -7.62 -5.01
C GLY A 104 -17.55 -7.26 -3.82
N TYR A 105 -17.18 -5.99 -3.68
CA TYR A 105 -16.38 -5.51 -2.55
C TYR A 105 -17.14 -5.66 -1.22
N VAL A 106 -18.43 -5.28 -1.22
CA VAL A 106 -19.30 -5.43 -0.05
C VAL A 106 -19.49 -6.91 0.30
N ALA A 107 -19.73 -7.77 -0.69
CA ALA A 107 -19.90 -9.21 -0.48
C ALA A 107 -18.66 -9.83 0.15
N GLN A 108 -17.46 -9.50 -0.36
CA GLN A 108 -16.19 -10.01 0.14
C GLN A 108 -15.91 -9.53 1.56
N ALA A 109 -15.98 -8.23 1.82
CA ALA A 109 -15.71 -7.66 3.15
C ALA A 109 -16.72 -8.17 4.20
N ASN A 110 -17.98 -8.42 3.82
CA ASN A 110 -18.98 -9.04 4.67
C ASN A 110 -18.66 -10.51 4.94
N GLY A 111 -18.30 -11.28 3.91
CA GLY A 111 -17.90 -12.69 4.05
C GLY A 111 -16.70 -12.89 4.97
N GLN A 112 -15.80 -11.92 5.02
CA GLN A 112 -14.62 -11.89 5.92
C GLN A 112 -14.95 -11.35 7.33
N GLY A 113 -16.19 -10.91 7.60
CA GLY A 113 -16.58 -10.31 8.88
C GLY A 113 -15.99 -8.91 9.14
N ILE A 114 -15.42 -8.28 8.10
CA ILE A 114 -14.85 -6.93 8.18
C ILE A 114 -15.96 -5.89 8.27
N ILE A 115 -17.03 -6.06 7.51
CA ILE A 115 -18.20 -5.19 7.54
C ILE A 115 -19.46 -5.91 8.01
N ASN A 116 -20.39 -5.14 8.54
CA ASN A 116 -21.75 -5.57 8.87
C ASN A 116 -22.74 -4.54 8.31
N GLY A 117 -23.96 -4.97 8.02
CA GLY A 117 -25.08 -4.07 7.76
C GLY A 117 -25.67 -3.48 9.04
N TYR A 118 -26.76 -2.74 8.89
CA TYR A 118 -27.47 -2.07 9.99
C TYR A 118 -28.37 -3.00 10.83
N GLY A 119 -28.44 -4.29 10.45
CA GLY A 119 -29.26 -5.28 11.19
C GLY A 119 -30.70 -5.41 10.68
N ASP A 120 -31.11 -4.53 9.76
CA ASP A 120 -32.42 -4.55 9.11
C ASP A 120 -32.40 -5.16 7.69
N GLY A 121 -31.24 -5.71 7.29
CA GLY A 121 -30.99 -6.26 5.96
C GLY A 121 -30.41 -5.26 4.97
N THR A 122 -30.07 -4.04 5.42
CA THR A 122 -29.43 -3.01 4.60
C THR A 122 -27.94 -2.80 4.98
N PHE A 123 -27.16 -2.27 4.06
CA PHE A 123 -25.76 -1.91 4.26
C PHE A 123 -25.55 -0.39 4.34
N GLY A 124 -26.34 0.41 3.63
CA GLY A 124 -26.15 1.84 3.47
C GLY A 124 -24.92 2.18 2.60
N PRO A 125 -24.83 1.72 1.34
CA PRO A 125 -23.62 1.84 0.54
C PRO A 125 -23.18 3.29 0.30
N ASP A 126 -24.13 4.21 0.17
CA ASP A 126 -23.91 5.63 -0.11
C ASP A 126 -23.83 6.50 1.17
N ASP A 127 -24.02 5.90 2.34
CA ASP A 127 -23.85 6.60 3.62
C ASP A 127 -22.35 6.87 3.85
N ALA A 128 -22.05 7.99 4.51
CA ALA A 128 -20.70 8.30 4.94
C ALA A 128 -20.18 7.26 5.93
N VAL A 129 -19.00 6.67 5.68
CA VAL A 129 -18.33 5.83 6.68
C VAL A 129 -17.88 6.70 7.85
N LYS A 130 -18.29 6.36 9.06
CA LYS A 130 -17.84 7.08 10.27
C LYS A 130 -16.38 6.71 10.58
N TYR A 131 -15.68 7.63 11.23
CA TYR A 131 -14.27 7.44 11.60
C TYR A 131 -14.03 6.12 12.35
N GLU A 132 -14.81 5.84 13.39
CA GLU A 132 -14.69 4.61 14.18
C GLU A 132 -15.08 3.35 13.38
N GLU A 133 -15.98 3.48 12.39
CA GLU A 133 -16.32 2.37 11.49
C GLU A 133 -15.16 2.06 10.54
N ALA A 134 -14.54 3.09 9.97
CA ALA A 134 -13.37 2.94 9.13
C ALA A 134 -12.20 2.31 9.90
N VAL A 135 -11.92 2.79 11.11
CA VAL A 135 -10.90 2.19 11.99
C VAL A 135 -11.22 0.73 12.28
N LYS A 136 -12.49 0.40 12.60
CA LYS A 136 -12.91 -1.00 12.83
C LYS A 136 -12.69 -1.86 11.59
N MET A 137 -13.02 -1.37 10.39
CA MET A 137 -12.83 -2.11 9.14
C MET A 137 -11.34 -2.39 8.91
N ILE A 138 -10.49 -1.38 9.06
CA ILE A 138 -9.04 -1.50 8.90
C ILE A 138 -8.44 -2.49 9.92
N MET A 139 -8.76 -2.33 11.19
CA MET A 139 -8.23 -3.22 12.24
C MET A 139 -8.71 -4.66 12.10
N ALA A 140 -9.95 -4.87 11.62
CA ALA A 140 -10.46 -6.20 11.29
C ALA A 140 -9.71 -6.82 10.12
N THR A 141 -9.37 -6.03 9.09
CA THR A 141 -8.55 -6.45 7.96
C THR A 141 -7.14 -6.88 8.39
N LEU A 142 -6.55 -6.17 9.35
CA LEU A 142 -5.26 -6.54 9.97
C LEU A 142 -5.35 -7.75 10.93
N GLY A 143 -6.55 -8.31 11.15
CA GLY A 143 -6.76 -9.47 12.03
C GLY A 143 -6.95 -9.15 13.51
N TYR A 144 -7.01 -7.87 13.91
CA TYR A 144 -7.06 -7.45 15.32
C TYR A 144 -8.44 -7.55 15.98
N THR A 145 -9.44 -8.15 15.33
CA THR A 145 -10.79 -8.34 15.93
C THR A 145 -10.73 -9.05 17.28
N PRO A 146 -9.99 -10.17 17.48
CA PRO A 146 -9.95 -10.83 18.78
C PRO A 146 -9.33 -9.93 19.87
N TYR A 147 -8.28 -9.20 19.54
CA TYR A 147 -7.66 -8.24 20.45
C TYR A 147 -8.65 -7.13 20.84
N ALA A 148 -9.30 -6.51 19.86
CA ALA A 148 -10.25 -5.42 20.09
C ALA A 148 -11.45 -5.88 20.95
N MET A 149 -11.98 -7.06 20.66
CA MET A 149 -13.11 -7.62 21.45
C MET A 149 -12.73 -7.87 22.91
N ASN A 150 -11.50 -8.32 23.20
CA ASN A 150 -11.01 -8.51 24.56
C ASN A 150 -10.69 -7.19 25.29
N ASN A 151 -10.58 -6.07 24.56
CA ASN A 151 -10.21 -4.76 25.10
C ASN A 151 -11.35 -3.72 24.96
N GLY A 152 -12.58 -4.12 25.10
CA GLY A 152 -13.75 -3.24 25.16
C GLY A 152 -14.64 -3.24 23.92
N GLY A 153 -14.31 -4.05 22.90
CA GLY A 153 -15.13 -4.23 21.70
C GLY A 153 -15.26 -2.98 20.85
N TYR A 154 -16.39 -2.89 20.13
CA TYR A 154 -16.67 -1.73 19.27
C TYR A 154 -17.32 -0.57 20.04
N PRO A 155 -16.92 0.68 19.82
CA PRO A 155 -15.76 1.09 19.02
C PRO A 155 -14.44 1.12 19.80
N THR A 156 -14.50 1.09 21.13
CA THR A 156 -13.40 1.42 22.06
C THR A 156 -12.17 0.53 21.86
N GLY A 157 -12.35 -0.77 21.79
CA GLY A 157 -11.25 -1.73 21.62
C GLY A 157 -10.54 -1.58 20.29
N TYR A 158 -11.28 -1.29 19.21
CA TYR A 158 -10.69 -1.05 17.90
C TYR A 158 -9.91 0.27 17.84
N LEU A 159 -10.44 1.35 18.41
CA LEU A 159 -9.76 2.64 18.48
C LEU A 159 -8.48 2.54 19.34
N ALA A 160 -8.55 1.86 20.47
CA ALA A 160 -7.38 1.63 21.33
C ALA A 160 -6.30 0.79 20.63
N ALA A 161 -6.69 -0.28 19.92
CA ALA A 161 -5.77 -1.09 19.13
C ALA A 161 -5.13 -0.25 18.02
N ALA A 162 -5.91 0.49 17.25
CA ALA A 162 -5.40 1.34 16.17
C ALA A 162 -4.39 2.38 16.67
N GLN A 163 -4.64 2.97 17.82
CA GLN A 163 -3.71 3.91 18.46
C GLN A 163 -2.44 3.20 18.93
N PHE A 164 -2.57 2.06 19.60
CA PHE A 164 -1.43 1.32 20.14
C PHE A 164 -0.48 0.82 19.05
N TYR A 165 -1.03 0.32 17.95
CA TYR A 165 -0.26 -0.20 16.82
C TYR A 165 0.08 0.86 15.76
N GLY A 166 -0.20 2.12 16.01
CA GLY A 166 0.22 3.25 15.19
C GLY A 166 -0.64 3.52 13.96
N VAL A 167 -1.76 2.81 13.76
CA VAL A 167 -2.65 3.02 12.60
C VAL A 167 -3.24 4.43 12.58
N THR A 168 -3.43 5.06 13.74
CA THR A 168 -3.92 6.45 13.84
C THR A 168 -2.82 7.51 13.86
N LYS A 169 -1.55 7.15 13.67
CA LYS A 169 -0.44 8.10 13.67
C LYS A 169 -0.62 9.13 12.55
N GLY A 170 -0.42 10.41 12.86
CA GLY A 170 -0.58 11.51 11.92
C GLY A 170 -2.04 11.91 11.62
N VAL A 171 -3.01 11.13 12.09
CA VAL A 171 -4.43 11.50 11.95
C VAL A 171 -4.77 12.59 12.94
N SER A 172 -5.16 13.76 12.43
CA SER A 172 -5.63 14.89 13.20
C SER A 172 -7.08 15.20 12.86
N ASN A 173 -7.80 15.79 13.81
CA ASN A 173 -9.18 16.30 13.64
C ASN A 173 -10.25 15.22 13.33
N ALA A 174 -9.95 13.93 13.43
CA ALA A 174 -10.95 12.88 13.29
C ALA A 174 -11.81 12.78 14.56
N VAL A 175 -13.12 12.79 14.39
CA VAL A 175 -14.08 12.78 15.51
C VAL A 175 -14.99 11.58 15.38
N THR A 176 -15.12 10.80 16.45
CA THR A 176 -16.06 9.67 16.54
C THR A 176 -17.49 10.15 16.29
N GLY A 177 -18.24 9.39 15.52
CA GLY A 177 -19.63 9.72 15.12
C GLY A 177 -19.74 10.58 13.89
N THR A 178 -18.63 11.09 13.33
CA THR A 178 -18.60 11.89 12.10
C THR A 178 -18.05 11.09 10.92
N GLY A 179 -18.46 11.44 9.69
CA GLY A 179 -17.92 10.86 8.47
C GLY A 179 -16.43 11.12 8.34
N ALA A 180 -15.66 10.12 7.96
CA ALA A 180 -14.24 10.25 7.68
C ALA A 180 -14.03 10.81 6.26
N ASN A 181 -13.12 11.77 6.12
CA ASN A 181 -12.74 12.30 4.81
C ASN A 181 -11.64 11.46 4.15
N ARG A 182 -11.45 11.66 2.84
CA ARG A 182 -10.51 10.89 2.01
C ARG A 182 -9.06 11.01 2.48
N GLY A 183 -8.65 12.18 2.96
CA GLY A 183 -7.30 12.40 3.51
C GLY A 183 -7.08 11.60 4.80
N THR A 184 -8.05 11.62 5.71
CA THR A 184 -8.03 10.79 6.92
C THR A 184 -7.96 9.30 6.60
N ILE A 185 -8.79 8.83 5.67
CA ILE A 185 -8.79 7.42 5.24
C ILE A 185 -7.44 7.06 4.60
N ALA A 186 -6.87 7.91 3.75
CA ALA A 186 -5.54 7.67 3.17
C ALA A 186 -4.48 7.52 4.27
N GLN A 187 -4.45 8.42 5.25
CA GLN A 187 -3.48 8.31 6.36
C GLN A 187 -3.65 7.03 7.17
N LEU A 188 -4.88 6.64 7.48
CA LEU A 188 -5.16 5.38 8.18
C LEU A 188 -4.69 4.16 7.38
N LEU A 189 -4.98 4.12 6.08
CA LEU A 189 -4.59 3.02 5.20
C LEU A 189 -3.07 2.94 5.00
N ALA A 190 -2.40 4.07 4.79
CA ALA A 190 -0.94 4.12 4.65
C ALA A 190 -0.22 3.58 5.90
N ASN A 191 -0.72 3.92 7.09
CA ASN A 191 -0.19 3.35 8.32
C ASN A 191 -0.53 1.86 8.45
N ALA A 192 -1.73 1.45 8.04
CA ALA A 192 -2.22 0.08 8.20
C ALA A 192 -1.46 -0.93 7.34
N ILE A 193 -1.16 -0.59 6.07
CA ILE A 193 -0.49 -1.53 5.15
C ILE A 193 0.91 -1.95 5.62
N ASP A 194 1.58 -1.12 6.42
CA ASP A 194 2.89 -1.41 7.04
C ASP A 194 2.79 -1.84 8.52
N THR A 195 1.58 -1.96 9.05
CA THR A 195 1.36 -2.44 10.42
C THR A 195 1.41 -3.98 10.43
N PRO A 196 2.17 -4.61 11.37
CA PRO A 196 2.17 -6.05 11.51
C PRO A 196 0.77 -6.62 11.65
N ILE A 197 0.46 -7.68 10.91
CA ILE A 197 -0.84 -8.35 11.00
C ILE A 197 -0.91 -9.27 12.21
N MET A 198 -2.14 -9.46 12.72
CA MET A 198 -2.44 -10.49 13.71
C MET A 198 -3.06 -11.70 13.01
N GLY A 199 -2.57 -12.87 13.30
CA GLY A 199 -3.10 -14.12 12.76
C GLY A 199 -3.25 -15.19 13.81
N GLN A 200 -3.96 -16.25 13.42
CA GLN A 200 -4.10 -17.44 14.24
C GLN A 200 -2.79 -18.23 14.23
N SER A 201 -2.24 -18.51 15.41
CA SER A 201 -0.99 -19.25 15.57
C SER A 201 -1.20 -20.71 15.93
N LYS A 202 -2.29 -21.06 16.64
CA LYS A 202 -2.51 -22.40 17.12
C LYS A 202 -3.98 -22.71 17.36
N TRP A 203 -4.35 -23.96 17.05
CA TRP A 203 -5.59 -24.58 17.48
C TRP A 203 -5.30 -25.55 18.62
N SER A 204 -6.00 -25.41 19.72
CA SER A 204 -5.93 -26.34 20.83
C SER A 204 -7.02 -27.41 20.73
N THR A 205 -6.79 -28.57 21.32
CA THR A 205 -7.74 -29.70 21.29
C THR A 205 -9.04 -29.42 22.04
N ASP A 206 -9.05 -28.42 22.89
CA ASP A 206 -10.24 -27.93 23.62
C ASP A 206 -11.08 -26.92 22.83
N GLY A 207 -10.65 -26.61 21.58
CA GLY A 207 -11.32 -25.64 20.70
C GLY A 207 -10.87 -24.19 20.91
N SER A 208 -9.92 -23.93 21.82
CA SER A 208 -9.37 -22.59 21.96
C SER A 208 -8.45 -22.23 20.80
N VAL A 209 -8.39 -20.94 20.47
CA VAL A 209 -7.55 -20.38 19.40
C VAL A 209 -6.59 -19.38 19.98
N GLU A 210 -5.30 -19.61 19.75
CA GLU A 210 -4.25 -18.64 20.09
C GLU A 210 -3.99 -17.74 18.88
N TYR A 211 -3.80 -16.44 19.15
CA TYR A 211 -3.47 -15.44 18.14
C TYR A 211 -2.08 -14.88 18.41
N THR A 212 -1.36 -14.55 17.35
CA THR A 212 -0.04 -13.90 17.44
C THR A 212 0.02 -12.70 16.53
N ILE A 213 0.88 -11.74 16.86
CA ILE A 213 1.20 -10.61 16.01
C ILE A 213 2.51 -10.95 15.32
N TYR A 214 2.52 -10.85 14.00
CA TYR A 214 3.69 -11.15 13.17
C TYR A 214 4.61 -9.93 13.07
N ASP A 215 5.24 -9.55 14.19
CA ASP A 215 6.07 -8.33 14.33
C ASP A 215 7.59 -8.59 14.28
N GLY A 216 7.99 -9.79 13.91
CA GLY A 216 9.41 -10.17 13.79
C GLY A 216 10.11 -10.41 15.14
N LYS A 217 9.38 -10.40 16.26
CA LYS A 217 9.93 -10.69 17.58
C LYS A 217 9.71 -12.14 17.98
N ASP A 218 10.48 -12.61 18.96
CA ASP A 218 10.32 -13.94 19.60
C ASP A 218 10.32 -15.12 18.60
N ASN A 219 11.19 -15.09 17.58
CA ASN A 219 11.25 -16.02 16.45
C ASN A 219 9.99 -16.05 15.58
N ASN A 220 9.22 -14.98 15.60
CA ASN A 220 8.06 -14.80 14.77
C ASN A 220 8.43 -14.11 13.45
N SER A 221 7.74 -14.44 12.35
CA SER A 221 7.94 -13.76 11.08
C SER A 221 7.40 -12.32 11.14
N TYR A 222 7.98 -11.42 10.36
CA TYR A 222 7.41 -10.09 10.13
C TYR A 222 6.48 -10.16 8.94
N LYS A 223 5.20 -9.79 9.12
CA LYS A 223 4.16 -9.84 8.09
C LYS A 223 3.29 -8.62 8.16
N THR A 224 3.07 -8.00 7.03
CA THR A 224 2.18 -6.84 6.85
C THR A 224 1.28 -7.07 5.64
N LEU A 225 0.28 -6.21 5.42
CA LEU A 225 -0.48 -6.27 4.17
C LEU A 225 0.39 -5.94 2.94
N MET A 226 1.41 -5.10 3.11
CA MET A 226 2.39 -4.85 2.05
C MET A 226 3.09 -6.11 1.59
N SER A 227 3.68 -6.88 2.54
CA SER A 227 4.46 -8.07 2.19
C SER A 227 3.60 -9.26 1.78
N GLU A 228 2.43 -9.44 2.40
CA GLU A 228 1.61 -10.64 2.19
C GLU A 228 0.61 -10.50 1.03
N ASN A 229 0.22 -9.26 0.68
CA ASN A 229 -0.89 -9.04 -0.24
C ASN A 229 -0.57 -8.13 -1.43
N LEU A 230 0.49 -7.32 -1.33
CA LEU A 230 0.85 -6.34 -2.35
C LEU A 230 2.22 -6.62 -2.98
N ASP A 231 2.89 -7.69 -2.57
CA ASP A 231 4.23 -8.11 -3.02
C ASP A 231 5.29 -7.00 -2.88
N VAL A 232 5.16 -6.18 -1.82
CA VAL A 232 6.08 -5.08 -1.53
C VAL A 232 7.03 -5.46 -0.40
N VAL A 233 8.32 -5.36 -0.65
CA VAL A 233 9.38 -5.63 0.32
C VAL A 233 9.87 -4.32 0.93
N LYS A 234 10.03 -4.30 2.26
CA LYS A 234 10.57 -3.17 3.02
C LYS A 234 12.03 -3.39 3.34
N LEU A 235 12.90 -2.52 2.84
CA LEU A 235 14.35 -2.60 3.00
C LEU A 235 14.90 -1.38 3.73
N LYS A 236 16.06 -1.56 4.36
CA LYS A 236 16.93 -0.47 4.83
C LYS A 236 18.20 -0.46 4.01
N GLY A 237 18.71 0.72 3.70
CA GLY A 237 19.96 0.82 2.95
C GLY A 237 20.53 2.23 2.92
N VAL A 238 21.65 2.37 2.22
CA VAL A 238 22.25 3.67 1.91
C VAL A 238 22.37 3.80 0.40
N ILE A 239 21.83 4.85 -0.18
CA ILE A 239 21.92 5.09 -1.62
C ILE A 239 23.36 5.45 -1.99
N LYS A 240 23.97 4.67 -2.86
CA LYS A 240 25.36 4.82 -3.32
C LYS A 240 25.48 5.49 -4.68
N GLU A 241 24.52 5.22 -5.55
CA GLU A 241 24.45 5.76 -6.90
C GLU A 241 23.01 6.12 -7.28
N SER A 242 22.88 7.15 -8.09
CA SER A 242 21.66 7.49 -8.82
C SER A 242 21.93 7.46 -10.33
N SER A 243 20.92 7.70 -11.15
CA SER A 243 21.09 7.83 -12.62
C SER A 243 22.10 8.91 -13.01
N VAL A 244 22.19 9.98 -12.23
CA VAL A 244 23.01 11.18 -12.53
C VAL A 244 24.30 11.28 -11.73
N ALA A 245 24.43 10.60 -10.59
CA ALA A 245 25.59 10.74 -9.73
C ALA A 245 25.90 9.48 -8.91
N ASN A 246 27.14 9.38 -8.43
CA ASN A 246 27.55 8.42 -7.43
C ASN A 246 28.42 9.09 -6.36
N LEU A 247 28.56 8.43 -5.19
CA LEU A 247 29.37 8.96 -4.08
C LEU A 247 30.87 9.09 -4.40
N LYS A 248 31.34 8.47 -5.48
CA LYS A 248 32.74 8.56 -5.93
C LYS A 248 32.95 9.70 -6.92
N GLY A 249 31.88 10.33 -7.42
CA GLY A 249 31.94 11.40 -8.40
C GLY A 249 32.52 10.99 -9.77
N THR A 250 32.42 9.70 -10.14
CA THR A 250 33.03 9.13 -11.34
C THR A 250 32.04 8.62 -12.36
N LYS A 251 30.75 8.76 -12.12
CA LYS A 251 29.71 8.24 -13.02
C LYS A 251 29.60 9.10 -14.27
N GLU A 252 29.63 8.46 -15.44
CA GLU A 252 29.20 9.05 -16.69
C GLU A 252 27.70 8.98 -16.79
N ILE A 253 27.04 10.09 -17.10
CA ILE A 253 25.57 10.15 -17.24
C ILE A 253 25.20 9.48 -18.56
N ASN A 254 24.37 8.46 -18.50
CA ASN A 254 23.74 7.82 -19.66
C ASN A 254 22.25 8.15 -19.67
N ASN A 255 21.83 9.09 -20.49
CA ASN A 255 20.45 9.58 -20.54
C ASN A 255 19.47 8.59 -21.19
N ASP A 256 19.95 7.47 -21.73
CA ASP A 256 19.13 6.49 -22.46
C ASP A 256 18.69 5.30 -21.58
N GLU A 257 19.16 5.22 -20.35
CA GLU A 257 18.77 4.18 -19.39
C GLU A 257 17.65 4.67 -18.48
N ALA A 258 16.72 3.76 -18.13
CA ALA A 258 15.73 4.02 -17.08
C ALA A 258 16.43 4.46 -15.80
N ALA A 259 15.82 5.39 -15.06
CA ALA A 259 16.40 5.88 -13.81
C ALA A 259 16.60 4.70 -12.82
N LYS A 260 17.83 4.53 -12.37
CA LYS A 260 18.21 3.45 -11.44
C LYS A 260 18.99 4.01 -10.27
N ILE A 261 18.74 3.44 -9.10
CA ILE A 261 19.58 3.68 -7.91
C ILE A 261 20.31 2.40 -7.54
N LYS A 262 21.49 2.57 -6.97
CA LYS A 262 22.23 1.49 -6.32
C LYS A 262 22.21 1.71 -4.81
N VAL A 263 21.74 0.71 -4.09
CA VAL A 263 21.56 0.76 -2.65
C VAL A 263 22.48 -0.25 -1.97
N ALA A 264 23.28 0.18 -1.01
CA ALA A 264 23.89 -0.76 -0.09
C ALA A 264 22.82 -1.16 0.94
N VAL A 265 22.17 -2.28 0.70
CA VAL A 265 21.13 -2.79 1.59
C VAL A 265 21.76 -3.23 2.91
N THR A 266 21.22 -2.75 4.03
CA THR A 266 21.72 -3.01 5.40
C THR A 266 20.70 -3.70 6.28
N GLY A 267 19.51 -3.98 5.78
CA GLY A 267 18.47 -4.71 6.50
C GLY A 267 17.25 -4.98 5.64
N ASN A 268 16.65 -6.11 5.88
CA ASN A 268 15.35 -6.52 5.35
C ASN A 268 14.41 -6.75 6.54
N TYR A 269 13.22 -6.15 6.50
CA TYR A 269 12.21 -6.37 7.55
C TYR A 269 11.53 -7.73 7.40
N ASP A 270 11.35 -8.21 6.16
CA ASP A 270 10.84 -9.54 5.88
C ASP A 270 11.99 -10.55 5.72
N THR A 271 12.40 -11.16 6.81
CA THR A 271 13.48 -12.15 6.84
C THR A 271 13.14 -13.47 6.11
N ASN A 272 11.89 -13.67 5.70
CA ASN A 272 11.47 -14.83 4.93
C ASN A 272 11.53 -14.59 3.41
N ASN A 273 11.67 -13.35 2.96
CA ASN A 273 11.82 -13.03 1.56
C ASN A 273 13.17 -13.57 1.06
N LYS A 274 13.14 -14.43 0.03
CA LYS A 274 14.33 -15.14 -0.47
C LYS A 274 15.23 -14.27 -1.33
N ASP A 275 14.70 -13.20 -1.89
CA ASP A 275 15.40 -12.34 -2.83
C ASP A 275 16.25 -11.28 -2.13
N PHE A 276 15.97 -11.02 -0.85
CA PHE A 276 16.65 -10.02 -0.05
C PHE A 276 17.20 -10.62 1.26
N GLN A 277 18.15 -11.55 1.13
CA GLN A 277 18.73 -12.25 2.28
C GLN A 277 20.16 -11.79 2.59
N PHE A 278 20.57 -12.06 3.82
CA PHE A 278 21.93 -11.93 4.29
C PHE A 278 22.51 -13.34 4.51
N ASP A 279 23.76 -13.55 4.16
CA ASP A 279 24.44 -14.81 4.42
C ASP A 279 24.85 -14.96 5.90
N SER A 280 25.53 -16.08 6.22
CA SER A 280 25.99 -16.37 7.60
C SER A 280 27.02 -15.37 8.13
N ASP A 281 27.70 -14.67 7.22
CA ASP A 281 28.75 -13.69 7.54
C ASP A 281 28.17 -12.27 7.65
N GLY A 282 26.86 -12.12 7.34
CA GLY A 282 26.12 -10.87 7.39
C GLY A 282 26.25 -10.03 6.11
N ASP A 283 26.76 -10.62 5.03
CA ASP A 283 26.84 -9.97 3.74
C ASP A 283 25.51 -10.12 2.97
N TYR A 284 25.07 -9.03 2.35
CA TYR A 284 23.85 -9.02 1.57
C TYR A 284 24.01 -9.75 0.24
N THR A 285 23.10 -10.68 -0.05
CA THR A 285 23.17 -11.57 -1.22
C THR A 285 22.11 -11.31 -2.27
N GLY A 286 21.23 -10.34 -2.06
CA GLY A 286 20.12 -10.02 -2.96
C GLY A 286 20.43 -8.93 -3.98
N GLU A 287 19.38 -8.45 -4.63
CA GLU A 287 19.45 -7.36 -5.61
C GLU A 287 19.78 -6.02 -4.91
N ASP A 288 20.64 -5.21 -5.50
CA ASP A 288 21.08 -3.92 -4.98
C ASP A 288 20.80 -2.74 -5.92
N THR A 289 20.20 -3.01 -7.07
CA THR A 289 19.89 -2.01 -8.09
C THR A 289 18.39 -1.97 -8.34
N PHE A 290 17.79 -0.81 -8.19
CA PHE A 290 16.34 -0.61 -8.25
C PHE A 290 16.00 0.47 -9.26
N LEU A 291 14.89 0.28 -9.99
CA LEU A 291 14.27 1.32 -10.80
C LEU A 291 13.65 2.38 -9.88
N VAL A 292 13.79 3.64 -10.24
CA VAL A 292 13.20 4.74 -9.46
C VAL A 292 12.78 5.86 -10.41
N ALA A 293 11.77 6.64 -10.08
CA ALA A 293 11.46 7.88 -10.77
C ALA A 293 12.63 8.86 -10.61
N GLU A 294 13.00 9.58 -11.67
CA GLU A 294 14.16 10.47 -11.69
C GLU A 294 14.19 11.49 -10.55
N SER A 295 13.03 12.03 -10.18
CA SER A 295 12.90 13.04 -9.12
C SER A 295 13.23 12.55 -7.72
N ASP A 296 13.14 11.23 -7.47
CA ASP A 296 13.23 10.68 -6.10
C ASP A 296 14.66 10.23 -5.76
N ALA A 297 15.53 10.06 -6.75
CA ALA A 297 16.85 9.46 -6.56
C ALA A 297 17.92 10.42 -6.05
N GLU A 298 17.85 11.68 -6.47
CA GLU A 298 18.92 12.66 -6.22
C GLU A 298 18.93 13.16 -4.78
N ASP A 299 17.75 13.34 -4.20
CA ASP A 299 17.57 13.91 -2.87
C ASP A 299 18.09 13.01 -1.75
N TYR A 300 18.23 11.70 -2.03
CA TYR A 300 18.64 10.71 -1.03
C TYR A 300 20.05 10.16 -1.23
N LEU A 301 20.85 10.69 -2.18
CA LEU A 301 22.20 10.19 -2.42
C LEU A 301 23.08 10.32 -1.16
N GLY A 302 23.62 9.22 -0.71
CA GLY A 302 24.44 9.14 0.52
C GLY A 302 23.65 9.04 1.81
N MET A 303 22.34 9.14 1.76
CA MET A 303 21.49 9.03 2.94
C MET A 303 21.14 7.57 3.27
N ALA A 304 20.95 7.29 4.57
CA ALA A 304 20.30 6.10 5.02
C ALA A 304 18.79 6.24 4.76
N VAL A 305 18.22 5.23 4.14
CA VAL A 305 16.83 5.25 3.70
C VAL A 305 16.07 4.00 4.09
N ILE A 306 14.75 4.12 4.15
CA ILE A 306 13.78 3.03 4.14
C ILE A 306 13.17 3.03 2.74
N LEU A 307 13.23 1.87 2.08
CA LEU A 307 12.68 1.67 0.74
C LEU A 307 11.54 0.65 0.80
N TYR A 308 10.53 0.88 0.00
CA TYR A 308 9.51 -0.09 -0.33
C TYR A 308 9.66 -0.42 -1.80
N VAL A 309 9.96 -1.67 -2.12
CA VAL A 309 10.26 -2.13 -3.48
C VAL A 309 9.32 -3.25 -3.88
N ARG A 310 9.00 -3.34 -5.16
CA ARG A 310 8.18 -4.40 -5.75
C ARG A 310 8.80 -4.85 -7.06
N GLU A 311 8.75 -6.15 -7.33
CA GLU A 311 9.12 -6.71 -8.62
C GLU A 311 8.06 -6.34 -9.67
N ASN A 312 8.51 -5.86 -10.83
CA ASN A 312 7.66 -5.55 -11.97
C ASN A 312 7.54 -6.76 -12.92
N ASP A 313 6.77 -6.62 -14.00
CA ASP A 313 6.55 -7.68 -14.98
C ASP A 313 7.82 -8.08 -15.76
N ASP A 314 8.86 -7.27 -15.75
CA ASP A 314 10.16 -7.52 -16.38
C ASP A 314 11.17 -8.18 -15.43
N ASN A 315 10.77 -8.56 -14.23
CA ASN A 315 11.57 -9.07 -13.11
C ASN A 315 12.66 -8.07 -12.66
N GLU A 316 12.38 -6.79 -12.72
CA GLU A 316 13.19 -5.75 -12.12
C GLU A 316 12.48 -5.19 -10.90
N TYR A 317 13.23 -4.86 -9.84
CA TYR A 317 12.65 -4.23 -8.66
C TYR A 317 12.53 -2.73 -8.86
N GLU A 318 11.33 -2.20 -8.64
CA GLU A 318 11.05 -0.77 -8.65
C GLU A 318 10.77 -0.23 -7.25
N VAL A 319 11.24 0.99 -6.99
CA VAL A 319 10.96 1.70 -5.74
C VAL A 319 9.56 2.28 -5.78
N ILE A 320 8.71 1.79 -4.89
CA ILE A 320 7.35 2.29 -4.71
C ILE A 320 7.35 3.54 -3.81
N SER A 321 8.17 3.51 -2.77
CA SER A 321 8.35 4.65 -1.86
C SER A 321 9.75 4.64 -1.26
N ILE A 322 10.28 5.84 -1.03
CA ILE A 322 11.57 6.06 -0.40
C ILE A 322 11.43 7.15 0.68
N ALA A 323 12.01 6.92 1.83
CA ALA A 323 12.04 7.92 2.90
C ALA A 323 13.40 7.90 3.61
N ALA A 324 13.86 9.05 4.07
CA ALA A 324 15.04 9.12 4.91
C ALA A 324 14.82 8.33 6.22
N ASP A 325 15.79 7.50 6.61
CA ASP A 325 15.77 6.86 7.93
C ASP A 325 16.09 7.92 9.00
N GLY A 326 15.05 8.47 9.61
CA GLY A 326 15.15 9.51 10.63
C GLY A 326 15.93 9.10 11.89
N THR A 327 16.24 7.81 12.03
CA THR A 327 17.06 7.30 13.15
C THR A 327 18.56 7.26 12.83
N LYS A 328 18.94 7.44 11.57
CA LYS A 328 20.31 7.27 11.06
C LYS A 328 20.88 8.52 10.41
N ASN A 329 20.05 9.50 10.04
CA ASN A 329 20.49 10.71 9.35
C ASN A 329 20.46 11.90 10.31
N ASP A 330 21.61 12.58 10.45
CA ASP A 330 21.68 13.93 11.02
C ASP A 330 21.72 14.93 9.86
N ILE A 331 20.56 15.48 9.51
CA ILE A 331 20.45 16.47 8.42
C ILE A 331 20.72 17.85 9.02
N VAL A 332 21.84 18.46 8.61
CA VAL A 332 22.19 19.84 8.96
C VAL A 332 21.97 20.73 7.75
N THR A 333 20.98 21.61 7.81
CA THR A 333 20.72 22.58 6.74
C THR A 333 21.58 23.83 6.95
N PHE A 334 22.41 24.16 5.98
CA PHE A 334 23.15 25.42 5.95
C PHE A 334 22.49 26.35 4.95
N THR A 335 22.11 27.54 5.41
CA THR A 335 21.73 28.64 4.50
C THR A 335 23.00 29.41 4.15
N LEU A 336 23.34 29.49 2.87
CA LEU A 336 24.45 30.29 2.34
C LEU A 336 24.03 31.74 2.19
#